data_e7cce4e4e4292eab6fdaba472f27f4a8
#
_entry.id   e7cce4e4e4292eab6fdaba472f27f4a8
#
_cell.length_a   1.000
_cell.length_b   1.000
_cell.length_c   1.000
_cell.angle_alpha   90.00
_cell.angle_beta   90.00
_cell.angle_gamma   90.00
#
_symmetry.space_group_name_H-M   'P 1'
#
loop_
_entity.id
_entity.type
_entity.pdbx_description
1 polymer ?
#
loop_
_entity_poly.entity_id
_entity_poly.type
_entity_poly.pdbx_seq_one_letter_code
_entity_poly.pdbx_strand_id
1 'polypeptide(L)'
;MDSITAVVPCRAGSERVKGKNTRPFAGFQHGLLELKLKQLSAVSGLDEIIVSTNDPIVSDISSEFSEEYDSRVRVEDRPDELGLSSTPMSEFIKYLGTLGESGTMLMTHVTHPFVTHSVFNELIHAWRGAANRGHDSLLTVSRLHTFLWDAQGKPFNYETSQEKWPRSQDIPPLFEINHVAYLIPFARVRQVGDRVGDNPYMHEMEGEAVMDIDWEEQFALLQDIALAKIHRGYELL
;
A
#
# COMPACT_ATOMS: atom_id res chain seq x y z
N MET A 1 -13.87 8.34 -17.99
CA MET A 1 -13.15 7.32 -17.19
C MET A 1 -13.52 7.58 -15.75
N ASP A 2 -13.70 6.53 -14.95
CA ASP A 2 -14.02 6.75 -13.53
C ASP A 2 -12.86 7.43 -12.82
N SER A 3 -13.16 8.37 -11.93
CA SER A 3 -12.18 9.07 -11.10
C SER A 3 -11.42 8.08 -10.20
N ILE A 4 -10.15 8.36 -9.94
CA ILE A 4 -9.34 7.58 -9.02
C ILE A 4 -8.86 8.46 -7.88
N THR A 5 -9.24 8.09 -6.66
CA THR A 5 -8.84 8.76 -5.43
C THR A 5 -7.83 7.89 -4.70
N ALA A 6 -6.62 8.40 -4.48
CA ALA A 6 -5.66 7.75 -3.59
C ALA A 6 -6.08 7.96 -2.13
N VAL A 7 -6.04 6.92 -1.33
CA VAL A 7 -6.29 6.98 0.12
C VAL A 7 -5.05 6.47 0.86
N VAL A 8 -4.46 7.35 1.69
CA VAL A 8 -3.24 7.10 2.45
C VAL A 8 -3.58 7.13 3.95
N PRO A 9 -3.75 5.97 4.59
CA PRO A 9 -4.04 5.92 6.02
C PRO A 9 -2.76 6.12 6.85
N CYS A 10 -2.76 7.17 7.68
CA CYS A 10 -1.66 7.53 8.58
C CYS A 10 -2.17 7.76 10.01
N ARG A 11 -2.41 6.68 10.77
CA ARG A 11 -2.85 6.82 12.17
C ARG A 11 -1.73 7.30 13.10
N ALA A 12 -2.11 7.96 14.19
CA ALA A 12 -1.22 8.23 15.30
C ALA A 12 -0.71 6.95 15.98
N GLY A 13 0.38 7.03 16.73
CA GLY A 13 0.83 5.97 17.62
C GLY A 13 1.44 4.77 16.91
N SER A 14 2.43 4.98 16.04
CA SER A 14 3.26 3.90 15.50
C SER A 14 4.05 3.23 16.64
N GLU A 15 3.66 2.00 17.00
CA GLU A 15 4.20 1.29 18.17
C GLU A 15 5.57 0.66 17.91
N ARG A 16 5.75 0.00 16.75
CA ARG A 16 6.96 -0.74 16.39
C ARG A 16 8.11 0.15 15.88
N VAL A 17 7.78 1.28 15.25
CA VAL A 17 8.73 2.27 14.75
C VAL A 17 8.25 3.64 15.18
N LYS A 18 8.94 4.28 16.12
CA LYS A 18 8.53 5.57 16.67
C LYS A 18 8.56 6.67 15.61
N GLY A 19 7.45 7.39 15.48
CA GLY A 19 7.30 8.47 14.49
C GLY A 19 7.43 8.00 13.04
N LYS A 20 7.11 6.75 12.74
CA LYS A 20 7.34 6.09 11.45
C LYS A 20 6.95 6.94 10.23
N ASN A 21 5.79 7.58 10.26
CA ASN A 21 5.23 8.29 9.12
C ASN A 21 5.97 9.62 8.83
N THR A 22 6.42 10.31 9.88
CA THR A 22 6.89 11.70 9.81
C THR A 22 8.37 11.90 10.20
N ARG A 23 9.02 10.87 10.76
CA ARG A 23 10.46 10.89 11.06
C ARG A 23 11.26 11.05 9.78
N PRO A 24 12.27 11.95 9.72
CA PRO A 24 13.08 12.16 8.52
C PRO A 24 13.57 10.85 7.91
N PHE A 25 13.45 10.73 6.60
CA PHE A 25 13.82 9.55 5.82
C PHE A 25 14.53 9.95 4.52
N ALA A 26 15.76 9.53 4.34
CA ALA A 26 16.54 9.68 3.09
C ALA A 26 16.52 11.10 2.48
N GLY A 27 16.54 12.15 3.33
CA GLY A 27 16.53 13.56 2.90
C GLY A 27 15.14 14.22 2.87
N PHE A 28 14.06 13.43 2.99
CA PHE A 28 12.71 13.96 3.18
C PHE A 28 12.51 14.33 4.64
N GLN A 29 12.30 15.63 4.92
CA GLN A 29 12.23 16.16 6.29
C GLN A 29 10.99 15.66 7.05
N HIS A 30 9.87 15.50 6.34
CA HIS A 30 8.63 14.94 6.88
C HIS A 30 8.48 13.44 6.58
N GLY A 31 9.60 12.76 6.34
CA GLY A 31 9.75 11.31 6.28
C GLY A 31 8.98 10.62 5.16
N LEU A 32 8.44 9.46 5.51
CA LEU A 32 7.71 8.60 4.56
C LEU A 32 6.42 9.25 4.05
N LEU A 33 5.79 10.12 4.85
CA LEU A 33 4.60 10.85 4.44
C LEU A 33 4.92 11.80 3.28
N GLU A 34 5.95 12.64 3.43
CA GLU A 34 6.38 13.57 2.39
C GLU A 34 6.75 12.82 1.10
N LEU A 35 7.55 11.76 1.24
CA LEU A 35 7.93 10.93 0.09
C LEU A 35 6.70 10.38 -0.63
N LYS A 36 5.74 9.79 0.11
CA LYS A 36 4.53 9.22 -0.49
C LYS A 36 3.66 10.27 -1.16
N LEU A 37 3.48 11.43 -0.55
CA LEU A 37 2.71 12.52 -1.15
C LEU A 37 3.36 13.01 -2.46
N LYS A 38 4.68 13.18 -2.51
CA LYS A 38 5.40 13.54 -3.74
C LYS A 38 5.28 12.45 -4.82
N GLN A 39 5.39 11.17 -4.45
CA GLN A 39 5.17 10.05 -5.37
C GLN A 39 3.77 10.08 -5.99
N LEU A 40 2.72 10.25 -5.15
CA LEU A 40 1.34 10.30 -5.61
C LEU A 40 1.04 11.56 -6.43
N SER A 41 1.63 12.71 -6.07
CA SER A 41 1.47 13.96 -6.81
C SER A 41 2.02 13.86 -8.25
N ALA A 42 3.02 13.05 -8.47
CA ALA A 42 3.58 12.79 -9.80
C ALA A 42 2.75 11.79 -10.64
N VAL A 43 1.72 11.16 -10.08
CA VAL A 43 0.84 10.21 -10.79
C VAL A 43 -0.15 10.96 -11.67
N SER A 44 -0.16 10.66 -12.95
CA SER A 44 -1.00 11.37 -13.94
C SER A 44 -2.48 10.93 -13.94
N GLY A 45 -2.81 9.85 -13.27
CA GLY A 45 -4.14 9.25 -13.30
C GLY A 45 -4.94 9.41 -12.01
N LEU A 46 -4.49 10.23 -11.05
CA LEU A 46 -5.17 10.51 -9.80
C LEU A 46 -5.91 11.84 -9.86
N ASP A 47 -7.15 11.83 -9.39
CA ASP A 47 -8.00 13.02 -9.29
C ASP A 47 -7.92 13.67 -7.90
N GLU A 48 -7.70 12.87 -6.85
CA GLU A 48 -7.63 13.32 -5.46
C GLU A 48 -6.69 12.41 -4.65
N ILE A 49 -6.09 12.97 -3.59
CA ILE A 49 -5.24 12.26 -2.63
C ILE A 49 -5.77 12.56 -1.23
N ILE A 50 -6.34 11.56 -0.56
CA ILE A 50 -6.88 11.69 0.80
C ILE A 50 -5.87 11.12 1.79
N VAL A 51 -5.42 11.94 2.74
CA VAL A 51 -4.66 11.50 3.91
C VAL A 51 -5.64 11.34 5.07
N SER A 52 -5.95 10.08 5.42
CA SER A 52 -6.85 9.79 6.54
C SER A 52 -6.04 9.61 7.83
N THR A 53 -6.18 10.55 8.77
CA THR A 53 -5.36 10.61 9.98
C THR A 53 -6.12 11.12 11.21
N ASN A 54 -5.70 10.67 12.38
CA ASN A 54 -6.00 11.26 13.69
C ASN A 54 -4.72 11.78 14.38
N ASP A 55 -3.62 11.92 13.60
CA ASP A 55 -2.35 12.47 14.09
C ASP A 55 -2.26 13.94 13.67
N PRO A 56 -2.22 14.90 14.63
CA PRO A 56 -2.15 16.32 14.30
C PRO A 56 -0.90 16.69 13.50
N ILE A 57 0.24 16.01 13.73
CA ILE A 57 1.47 16.28 12.98
C ILE A 57 1.30 15.86 11.51
N VAL A 58 0.67 14.73 11.26
CA VAL A 58 0.35 14.27 9.90
C VAL A 58 -0.64 15.22 9.22
N SER A 59 -1.65 15.69 9.97
CA SER A 59 -2.64 16.66 9.50
C SER A 59 -1.98 17.96 9.07
N ASP A 60 -1.14 18.55 9.93
CA ASP A 60 -0.44 19.81 9.66
C ASP A 60 0.46 19.70 8.43
N ILE A 61 1.32 18.67 8.35
CA ILE A 61 2.21 18.41 7.21
C ILE A 61 1.42 18.25 5.90
N SER A 62 0.30 17.51 5.95
CA SER A 62 -0.50 17.26 4.75
C SER A 62 -1.25 18.50 4.28
N SER A 63 -1.70 19.36 5.22
CA SER A 63 -2.35 20.62 4.91
C SER A 63 -1.37 21.62 4.28
N GLU A 64 -0.17 21.75 4.85
CA GLU A 64 0.92 22.56 4.29
C GLU A 64 1.31 22.07 2.89
N PHE A 65 1.43 20.74 2.71
CA PHE A 65 1.72 20.15 1.40
C PHE A 65 0.61 20.44 0.37
N SER A 66 -0.65 20.44 0.78
CA SER A 66 -1.79 20.79 -0.06
C SER A 66 -1.74 22.22 -0.54
N GLU A 67 -1.40 23.16 0.36
CA GLU A 67 -1.36 24.58 0.06
C GLU A 67 -0.16 24.97 -0.82
N GLU A 68 1.00 24.34 -0.58
CA GLU A 68 2.25 24.73 -1.20
C GLU A 68 2.64 23.91 -2.44
N TYR A 69 2.17 22.66 -2.54
CA TYR A 69 2.68 21.74 -3.56
C TYR A 69 1.59 21.13 -4.45
N ASP A 70 0.52 20.54 -3.88
CA ASP A 70 -0.50 19.85 -4.67
C ASP A 70 -1.89 19.95 -4.04
N SER A 71 -2.72 20.82 -4.55
CA SER A 71 -4.10 21.07 -4.07
C SER A 71 -5.05 19.88 -4.20
N ARG A 72 -4.66 18.77 -4.83
CA ARG A 72 -5.41 17.51 -4.83
C ARG A 72 -5.32 16.77 -3.51
N VAL A 73 -4.36 17.13 -2.65
CA VAL A 73 -4.20 16.54 -1.32
C VAL A 73 -5.26 17.12 -0.39
N ARG A 74 -6.01 16.24 0.25
CA ARG A 74 -7.03 16.57 1.26
C ARG A 74 -6.78 15.77 2.54
N VAL A 75 -6.84 16.45 3.67
CA VAL A 75 -6.83 15.78 4.97
C VAL A 75 -8.23 15.35 5.33
N GLU A 76 -8.36 14.13 5.80
CA GLU A 76 -9.59 13.59 6.34
C GLU A 76 -9.38 13.19 7.80
N ASP A 77 -10.04 13.91 8.70
CA ASP A 77 -9.97 13.65 10.13
C ASP A 77 -10.60 12.29 10.45
N ARG A 78 -9.75 11.34 10.82
CA ARG A 78 -10.19 10.01 11.21
C ARG A 78 -10.69 10.01 12.65
N PRO A 79 -11.89 9.49 12.93
CA PRO A 79 -12.33 9.27 14.30
C PRO A 79 -11.28 8.51 15.14
N ASP A 80 -11.02 8.97 16.35
CA ASP A 80 -9.98 8.41 17.22
C ASP A 80 -10.14 6.92 17.47
N GLU A 81 -11.37 6.45 17.61
CA GLU A 81 -11.71 5.03 17.76
C GLU A 81 -11.26 4.18 16.56
N LEU A 82 -11.18 4.75 15.36
CA LEU A 82 -10.66 4.08 14.16
C LEU A 82 -9.13 4.16 14.03
N GLY A 83 -8.47 4.90 14.91
CA GLY A 83 -7.01 4.99 15.04
C GLY A 83 -6.40 4.00 16.02
N LEU A 84 -7.19 3.34 16.85
CA LEU A 84 -6.70 2.43 17.89
C LEU A 84 -6.16 1.12 17.29
N SER A 85 -5.12 0.56 17.92
CA SER A 85 -4.58 -0.76 17.53
C SER A 85 -5.59 -1.89 17.78
N SER A 86 -6.55 -1.69 18.69
CA SER A 86 -7.59 -2.65 19.04
C SER A 86 -8.79 -2.63 18.06
N THR A 87 -8.91 -1.60 17.21
CA THR A 87 -10.02 -1.49 16.27
C THR A 87 -9.92 -2.57 15.20
N PRO A 88 -10.98 -3.36 14.99
CA PRO A 88 -11.01 -4.34 13.92
C PRO A 88 -10.76 -3.69 12.55
N MET A 89 -9.90 -4.31 11.73
CA MET A 89 -9.60 -3.79 10.39
C MET A 89 -10.87 -3.63 9.53
N SER A 90 -11.87 -4.50 9.72
CA SER A 90 -13.16 -4.41 9.03
C SER A 90 -13.91 -3.10 9.29
N GLU A 91 -13.86 -2.57 10.51
CA GLU A 91 -14.50 -1.28 10.82
C GLU A 91 -13.79 -0.11 10.14
N PHE A 92 -12.45 -0.16 10.14
CA PHE A 92 -11.67 0.83 9.42
C PHE A 92 -11.92 0.77 7.91
N ILE A 93 -11.99 -0.42 7.30
CA ILE A 93 -12.28 -0.56 5.87
C ILE A 93 -13.67 -0.03 5.52
N LYS A 94 -14.69 -0.29 6.33
CA LYS A 94 -16.02 0.28 6.13
C LYS A 94 -15.99 1.81 6.10
N TYR A 95 -15.24 2.41 7.03
CA TYR A 95 -15.03 3.86 7.04
C TYR A 95 -14.35 4.34 5.76
N LEU A 96 -13.31 3.64 5.25
CA LEU A 96 -12.68 4.01 3.98
C LEU A 96 -13.69 4.07 2.83
N GLY A 97 -14.67 3.18 2.81
CA GLY A 97 -15.76 3.18 1.83
C GLY A 97 -16.63 4.43 1.84
N THR A 98 -16.60 5.23 2.92
CA THR A 98 -17.36 6.49 3.04
C THR A 98 -16.60 7.71 2.55
N LEU A 99 -15.28 7.59 2.28
CA LEU A 99 -14.43 8.71 1.91
C LEU A 99 -14.66 9.22 0.48
N GLY A 100 -15.34 8.44 -0.36
CA GLY A 100 -15.74 8.83 -1.71
C GLY A 100 -17.14 8.37 -2.06
N GLU A 101 -17.91 9.23 -2.72
CA GLU A 101 -19.27 8.88 -3.19
C GLU A 101 -19.23 7.92 -4.39
N SER A 102 -18.32 8.16 -5.32
CA SER A 102 -18.14 7.42 -6.58
C SER A 102 -16.66 7.27 -6.93
N GLY A 103 -16.37 6.60 -8.04
CA GLY A 103 -15.00 6.36 -8.52
C GLY A 103 -14.33 5.19 -7.82
N THR A 104 -13.04 5.06 -8.05
CA THR A 104 -12.18 3.98 -7.56
C THR A 104 -11.25 4.49 -6.46
N MET A 105 -11.24 3.83 -5.32
CA MET A 105 -10.24 4.00 -4.27
C MET A 105 -8.95 3.28 -4.69
N LEU A 106 -7.81 3.99 -4.66
CA LEU A 106 -6.47 3.42 -4.63
C LEU A 106 -5.95 3.57 -3.20
N MET A 107 -6.05 2.52 -2.40
CA MET A 107 -5.51 2.52 -1.04
C MET A 107 -4.04 2.09 -1.07
N THR A 108 -3.16 2.89 -0.46
CA THR A 108 -1.72 2.59 -0.34
C THR A 108 -1.18 3.06 1.01
N HIS A 109 -0.03 2.55 1.41
CA HIS A 109 0.62 2.89 2.67
C HIS A 109 1.92 3.69 2.45
N VAL A 110 2.27 4.55 3.41
CA VAL A 110 3.54 5.30 3.37
C VAL A 110 4.76 4.38 3.52
N THR A 111 4.57 3.19 4.06
CA THR A 111 5.63 2.27 4.48
C THR A 111 6.35 1.55 3.34
N HIS A 112 5.88 1.72 2.10
CA HIS A 112 6.55 1.21 0.89
C HIS A 112 7.28 2.37 0.18
N PRO A 113 8.54 2.69 0.57
CA PRO A 113 9.23 3.89 0.11
C PRO A 113 9.65 3.86 -1.37
N PHE A 114 9.73 2.66 -1.97
CA PHE A 114 10.20 2.49 -3.36
C PHE A 114 9.07 2.32 -4.38
N VAL A 115 7.82 2.57 -3.99
CA VAL A 115 6.70 2.60 -4.93
C VAL A 115 6.62 3.97 -5.58
N THR A 116 7.26 4.10 -6.74
CA THR A 116 7.33 5.36 -7.48
C THR A 116 6.02 5.67 -8.22
N HIS A 117 5.91 6.90 -8.74
CA HIS A 117 4.76 7.30 -9.58
C HIS A 117 4.57 6.39 -10.81
N SER A 118 5.66 5.86 -11.38
CA SER A 118 5.58 4.94 -12.52
C SER A 118 4.88 3.63 -12.14
N VAL A 119 5.17 3.08 -10.95
CA VAL A 119 4.50 1.90 -10.42
C VAL A 119 3.00 2.18 -10.20
N PHE A 120 2.64 3.32 -9.64
CA PHE A 120 1.23 3.69 -9.48
C PHE A 120 0.50 3.85 -10.81
N ASN A 121 1.13 4.45 -11.83
CA ASN A 121 0.57 4.55 -13.17
C ASN A 121 0.36 3.15 -13.80
N GLU A 122 1.28 2.22 -13.60
CA GLU A 122 1.14 0.83 -14.02
C GLU A 122 -0.04 0.13 -13.33
N LEU A 123 -0.17 0.29 -12.00
CA LEU A 123 -1.29 -0.27 -11.24
C LEU A 123 -2.64 0.28 -11.71
N ILE A 124 -2.74 1.58 -11.97
CA ILE A 124 -3.95 2.20 -12.52
C ILE A 124 -4.28 1.64 -13.90
N HIS A 125 -3.28 1.48 -14.75
CA HIS A 125 -3.47 0.88 -16.07
C HIS A 125 -3.93 -0.59 -15.96
N ALA A 126 -3.28 -1.37 -15.11
CA ALA A 126 -3.64 -2.77 -14.85
C ALA A 126 -5.07 -2.90 -14.32
N TRP A 127 -5.48 -2.01 -13.37
CA TRP A 127 -6.84 -1.96 -12.85
C TRP A 127 -7.87 -1.71 -13.95
N ARG A 128 -7.66 -0.69 -14.78
CA ARG A 128 -8.58 -0.39 -15.89
C ARG A 128 -8.74 -1.57 -16.82
N GLY A 129 -7.64 -2.27 -17.13
CA GLY A 129 -7.68 -3.50 -17.94
C GLY A 129 -8.39 -4.65 -17.25
N ALA A 130 -8.20 -4.81 -15.92
CA ALA A 130 -8.84 -5.86 -15.13
C ALA A 130 -10.36 -5.61 -15.02
N ALA A 131 -10.78 -4.37 -14.72
CA ALA A 131 -12.18 -3.99 -14.65
C ALA A 131 -12.93 -4.26 -15.96
N ASN A 132 -12.31 -3.98 -17.11
CA ASN A 132 -12.88 -4.31 -18.44
C ASN A 132 -13.03 -5.83 -18.66
N ARG A 133 -12.32 -6.67 -17.93
CA ARG A 133 -12.44 -8.14 -17.95
C ARG A 133 -13.39 -8.69 -16.89
N GLY A 134 -14.06 -7.81 -16.13
CA GLY A 134 -15.06 -8.18 -15.14
C GLY A 134 -14.50 -8.41 -13.73
N HIS A 135 -13.23 -8.05 -13.45
CA HIS A 135 -12.74 -8.02 -12.08
C HIS A 135 -13.35 -6.83 -11.33
N ASP A 136 -13.62 -7.01 -10.05
CA ASP A 136 -14.28 -6.00 -9.20
C ASP A 136 -13.34 -5.30 -8.20
N SER A 137 -12.10 -5.76 -8.14
CA SER A 137 -11.01 -5.16 -7.37
C SER A 137 -9.64 -5.61 -7.91
N LEU A 138 -8.58 -4.91 -7.52
CA LEU A 138 -7.19 -5.30 -7.73
C LEU A 138 -6.48 -5.27 -6.39
N LEU A 139 -5.65 -6.28 -6.11
CA LEU A 139 -4.70 -6.27 -5.00
C LEU A 139 -3.32 -6.66 -5.50
N THR A 140 -2.29 -6.09 -4.87
CA THR A 140 -0.90 -6.41 -5.18
C THR A 140 -0.43 -7.61 -4.37
N VAL A 141 0.30 -8.51 -5.03
CA VAL A 141 0.78 -9.75 -4.45
C VAL A 141 2.24 -10.01 -4.82
N SER A 142 2.95 -10.74 -3.97
CA SER A 142 4.27 -11.29 -4.27
C SER A 142 4.16 -12.80 -4.47
N ARG A 143 4.73 -13.30 -5.58
CA ARG A 143 4.74 -14.74 -5.84
C ARG A 143 5.75 -15.44 -4.94
N LEU A 144 5.27 -16.38 -4.12
CA LEU A 144 6.08 -17.28 -3.32
C LEU A 144 6.25 -18.62 -4.06
N HIS A 145 7.41 -18.82 -4.63
CA HIS A 145 7.75 -20.06 -5.34
C HIS A 145 8.85 -20.79 -4.57
N THR A 146 8.49 -21.29 -3.40
CA THR A 146 9.41 -21.89 -2.42
C THR A 146 8.71 -22.98 -1.61
N PHE A 147 9.53 -23.77 -0.86
CA PHE A 147 9.02 -24.77 0.08
C PHE A 147 8.42 -24.08 1.32
N LEU A 148 7.17 -24.30 1.58
CA LEU A 148 6.49 -23.82 2.79
C LEU A 148 6.06 -25.01 3.67
N TRP A 149 6.26 -24.82 4.97
CA TRP A 149 5.88 -25.81 5.99
C TRP A 149 4.92 -25.16 6.98
N ASP A 150 3.98 -25.93 7.48
CA ASP A 150 3.05 -25.49 8.52
C ASP A 150 3.74 -25.47 9.91
N ALA A 151 3.01 -24.94 10.91
CA ALA A 151 3.50 -24.86 12.29
C ALA A 151 3.71 -26.23 12.95
N GLN A 152 3.18 -27.31 12.36
CA GLN A 152 3.38 -28.69 12.79
C GLN A 152 4.58 -29.36 12.14
N GLY A 153 5.34 -28.61 11.31
CA GLY A 153 6.53 -29.10 10.62
C GLY A 153 6.21 -30.02 9.43
N LYS A 154 5.08 -29.81 8.76
CA LYS A 154 4.68 -30.57 7.56
C LYS A 154 4.71 -29.69 6.32
N PRO A 155 5.04 -30.25 5.14
CA PRO A 155 4.89 -29.55 3.87
C PRO A 155 3.47 -29.01 3.69
N PHE A 156 3.38 -27.74 3.27
CA PHE A 156 2.11 -27.05 3.09
C PHE A 156 1.68 -26.95 1.61
N ASN A 157 2.62 -26.61 0.72
CA ASN A 157 2.32 -26.31 -0.68
C ASN A 157 2.86 -27.33 -1.68
N TYR A 158 3.27 -28.51 -1.21
CA TYR A 158 3.73 -29.59 -2.08
C TYR A 158 3.48 -30.98 -1.46
N GLU A 159 3.34 -31.99 -2.34
CA GLU A 159 3.13 -33.37 -1.95
C GLU A 159 4.45 -34.13 -1.83
N THR A 160 4.59 -34.93 -0.77
CA THR A 160 5.78 -35.73 -0.50
C THR A 160 5.61 -37.22 -0.82
N SER A 161 4.44 -37.62 -1.35
CA SER A 161 4.08 -39.02 -1.60
C SER A 161 4.88 -39.69 -2.72
N GLN A 162 5.31 -38.89 -3.71
CA GLN A 162 6.12 -39.39 -4.83
C GLN A 162 7.60 -39.07 -4.66
N GLU A 163 7.91 -37.83 -4.24
CA GLU A 163 9.25 -37.37 -3.99
C GLU A 163 9.29 -36.43 -2.78
N LYS A 164 10.19 -36.69 -1.84
CA LYS A 164 10.29 -35.88 -0.61
C LYS A 164 10.72 -34.44 -0.88
N TRP A 165 11.54 -34.21 -1.89
CA TRP A 165 12.06 -32.90 -2.28
C TRP A 165 11.92 -32.71 -3.78
N PRO A 166 10.73 -32.32 -4.27
CA PRO A 166 10.52 -31.99 -5.68
C PRO A 166 11.39 -30.80 -6.07
N ARG A 167 11.57 -30.58 -7.38
CA ARG A 167 12.28 -29.37 -7.82
C ARG A 167 11.45 -28.14 -7.46
N SER A 168 12.11 -27.05 -7.05
CA SER A 168 11.43 -25.82 -6.65
C SER A 168 10.48 -25.27 -7.75
N GLN A 169 10.87 -25.38 -9.02
CA GLN A 169 10.06 -24.93 -10.14
C GLN A 169 8.80 -25.78 -10.39
N ASP A 170 8.69 -26.96 -9.80
CA ASP A 170 7.53 -27.86 -9.94
C ASP A 170 6.53 -27.67 -8.78
N ILE A 171 6.87 -26.87 -7.77
CA ILE A 171 6.00 -26.56 -6.65
C ILE A 171 4.95 -25.54 -7.09
N PRO A 172 3.65 -25.74 -6.80
CA PRO A 172 2.64 -24.73 -7.05
C PRO A 172 2.97 -23.42 -6.32
N PRO A 173 2.97 -22.26 -7.00
CA PRO A 173 3.20 -20.97 -6.36
C PRO A 173 2.04 -20.61 -5.43
N LEU A 174 2.38 -19.94 -4.33
CA LEU A 174 1.43 -19.20 -3.50
C LEU A 174 1.64 -17.70 -3.69
N PHE A 175 0.68 -16.92 -3.22
CA PHE A 175 0.73 -15.48 -3.35
C PHE A 175 0.57 -14.83 -1.97
N GLU A 176 1.58 -14.06 -1.58
CA GLU A 176 1.55 -13.21 -0.41
C GLU A 176 0.94 -11.87 -0.77
N ILE A 177 -0.02 -11.38 0.01
CA ILE A 177 -0.52 -10.01 -0.14
C ILE A 177 0.54 -9.07 0.43
N ASN A 178 1.17 -8.28 -0.45
CA ASN A 178 2.28 -7.40 -0.08
C ASN A 178 1.84 -5.99 0.36
N HIS A 179 0.54 -5.69 0.33
CA HIS A 179 -0.06 -4.44 0.81
C HIS A 179 0.43 -3.15 0.11
N VAL A 180 1.09 -3.22 -1.02
CA VAL A 180 1.53 -2.02 -1.77
C VAL A 180 0.34 -1.18 -2.19
N ALA A 181 -0.68 -1.81 -2.79
CA ALA A 181 -1.90 -1.11 -3.17
C ALA A 181 -3.12 -2.03 -3.29
N TYR A 182 -4.29 -1.41 -3.12
CA TYR A 182 -5.60 -1.99 -3.42
C TYR A 182 -6.37 -1.00 -4.28
N LEU A 183 -6.96 -1.45 -5.39
CA LEU A 183 -7.86 -0.63 -6.20
C LEU A 183 -9.24 -1.30 -6.22
N ILE A 184 -10.25 -0.54 -5.79
CA ILE A 184 -11.63 -1.02 -5.70
C ILE A 184 -12.59 0.16 -5.77
N PRO A 185 -13.72 0.08 -6.50
CA PRO A 185 -14.73 1.13 -6.49
C PRO A 185 -15.27 1.37 -5.07
N PHE A 186 -15.42 2.64 -4.65
CA PHE A 186 -15.99 2.98 -3.33
C PHE A 186 -17.34 2.32 -3.09
N ALA A 187 -18.19 2.28 -4.11
CA ALA A 187 -19.48 1.59 -4.04
C ALA A 187 -19.31 0.09 -3.73
N ARG A 188 -18.25 -0.53 -4.27
CA ARG A 188 -17.97 -1.95 -4.01
C ARG A 188 -17.46 -2.17 -2.59
N VAL A 189 -16.57 -1.30 -2.07
CA VAL A 189 -16.15 -1.32 -0.65
C VAL A 189 -17.37 -1.31 0.28
N ARG A 190 -18.32 -0.39 0.04
CA ARG A 190 -19.56 -0.32 0.83
C ARG A 190 -20.43 -1.57 0.74
N GLN A 191 -20.46 -2.21 -0.43
CA GLN A 191 -21.26 -3.41 -0.67
C GLN A 191 -20.70 -4.64 0.03
N VAL A 192 -19.37 -4.88 -0.08
CA VAL A 192 -18.72 -6.08 0.46
C VAL A 192 -18.17 -5.88 1.87
N GLY A 193 -17.99 -4.63 2.32
CA GLY A 193 -17.37 -4.31 3.60
C GLY A 193 -15.88 -4.64 3.67
N ASP A 194 -15.21 -4.75 2.51
CA ASP A 194 -13.80 -5.10 2.39
C ASP A 194 -13.14 -4.26 1.27
N ARG A 195 -11.80 -4.18 1.30
CA ARG A 195 -10.95 -3.61 0.26
C ARG A 195 -10.60 -4.59 -0.87
N VAL A 196 -11.06 -5.83 -0.76
CA VAL A 196 -10.96 -6.89 -1.76
C VAL A 196 -12.37 -7.37 -2.07
N GLY A 197 -12.72 -7.39 -3.35
CA GLY A 197 -14.02 -7.84 -3.83
C GLY A 197 -14.12 -9.37 -3.96
N ASP A 198 -15.20 -9.83 -4.61
CA ASP A 198 -15.45 -11.27 -4.80
C ASP A 198 -14.67 -11.85 -6.00
N ASN A 199 -14.25 -10.99 -6.95
CA ASN A 199 -13.48 -11.39 -8.14
C ASN A 199 -12.25 -10.49 -8.32
N PRO A 200 -11.27 -10.56 -7.39
CA PRO A 200 -10.09 -9.69 -7.42
C PRO A 200 -9.13 -10.06 -8.57
N TYR A 201 -8.50 -9.06 -9.16
CA TYR A 201 -7.32 -9.23 -9.99
C TYR A 201 -6.07 -9.18 -9.11
N MET A 202 -5.29 -10.24 -9.08
CA MET A 202 -4.00 -10.28 -8.39
C MET A 202 -2.91 -9.73 -9.32
N HIS A 203 -2.36 -8.57 -8.96
CA HIS A 203 -1.24 -7.95 -9.67
C HIS A 203 0.07 -8.37 -9.00
N GLU A 204 0.85 -9.19 -9.71
CA GLU A 204 2.14 -9.65 -9.18
C GLU A 204 3.17 -8.53 -9.21
N MET A 205 3.87 -8.35 -8.09
CA MET A 205 4.97 -7.39 -7.92
C MET A 205 6.16 -8.07 -7.25
N GLU A 206 7.36 -7.56 -7.55
CA GLU A 206 8.62 -8.07 -7.00
C GLU A 206 9.63 -6.94 -6.79
N GLY A 207 10.80 -7.30 -6.26
CA GLY A 207 11.92 -6.39 -6.08
C GLY A 207 11.71 -5.39 -4.95
N GLU A 208 12.24 -4.19 -5.12
CA GLU A 208 12.24 -3.17 -4.07
C GLU A 208 10.86 -2.54 -3.81
N ALA A 209 9.97 -2.53 -4.80
CA ALA A 209 8.65 -1.95 -4.67
C ALA A 209 7.78 -2.64 -3.60
N VAL A 210 8.07 -3.91 -3.28
CA VAL A 210 7.33 -4.67 -2.27
C VAL A 210 7.98 -4.62 -0.88
N MET A 211 9.10 -3.89 -0.72
CA MET A 211 9.74 -3.73 0.57
C MET A 211 8.91 -2.82 1.48
N ASP A 212 8.60 -3.31 2.68
CA ASP A 212 7.76 -2.63 3.67
C ASP A 212 8.54 -2.32 4.95
N ILE A 213 8.22 -1.20 5.59
CA ILE A 213 8.80 -0.77 6.87
C ILE A 213 7.84 -1.11 8.01
N ASP A 214 8.09 -2.19 8.70
CA ASP A 214 7.32 -2.62 9.86
C ASP A 214 8.10 -2.58 11.17
N TRP A 215 9.42 -2.68 11.10
CA TRP A 215 10.34 -2.72 12.24
C TRP A 215 11.45 -1.67 12.11
N GLU A 216 12.09 -1.34 13.24
CA GLU A 216 13.15 -0.33 13.30
C GLU A 216 14.35 -0.69 12.42
N GLU A 217 14.69 -1.98 12.36
CA GLU A 217 15.79 -2.49 11.52
C GLU A 217 15.47 -2.32 10.02
N GLN A 218 14.20 -2.49 9.62
CA GLN A 218 13.76 -2.25 8.25
C GLN A 218 13.79 -0.76 7.92
N PHE A 219 13.39 0.11 8.87
CA PHE A 219 13.50 1.55 8.67
C PHE A 219 14.93 1.98 8.37
N ALA A 220 15.90 1.53 9.18
CA ALA A 220 17.31 1.82 8.99
C ALA A 220 17.84 1.27 7.65
N LEU A 221 17.56 0.00 7.37
CA LEU A 221 18.00 -0.66 6.14
C LEU A 221 17.44 0.03 4.88
N LEU A 222 16.14 0.29 4.85
CA LEU A 222 15.51 0.90 3.66
C LEU A 222 15.90 2.36 3.50
N GLN A 223 16.21 3.08 4.60
CA GLN A 223 16.80 4.41 4.53
C GLN A 223 18.20 4.37 3.89
N ASP A 224 19.05 3.41 4.26
CA ASP A 224 20.39 3.26 3.66
C ASP A 224 20.30 2.92 2.16
N ILE A 225 19.38 2.04 1.77
CA ILE A 225 19.09 1.72 0.36
C ILE A 225 18.64 2.98 -0.39
N ALA A 226 17.71 3.76 0.18
CA ALA A 226 17.20 4.98 -0.42
C ALA A 226 18.32 6.02 -0.62
N LEU A 227 19.16 6.24 0.38
CA LEU A 227 20.32 7.14 0.29
C LEU A 227 21.33 6.67 -0.78
N ALA A 228 21.61 5.37 -0.84
CA ALA A 228 22.48 4.80 -1.86
C ALA A 228 21.92 4.99 -3.29
N LYS A 229 20.60 4.87 -3.47
CA LYS A 229 19.91 5.13 -4.75
C LYS A 229 20.06 6.59 -5.14
N ILE A 230 19.73 7.52 -4.23
CA ILE A 230 19.87 8.97 -4.47
C ILE A 230 21.31 9.32 -4.84
N HIS A 231 22.28 8.80 -4.11
CA HIS A 231 23.71 9.03 -4.40
C HIS A 231 24.13 8.54 -5.79
N ARG A 232 23.48 7.50 -6.32
CA ARG A 232 23.71 6.98 -7.67
C ARG A 232 22.87 7.69 -8.74
N GLY A 233 22.11 8.70 -8.39
CA GLY A 233 21.27 9.48 -9.31
C GLY A 233 19.92 8.83 -9.63
N TYR A 234 19.46 7.84 -8.86
CA TYR A 234 18.09 7.32 -8.98
C TYR A 234 17.12 8.21 -8.21
N GLU A 235 15.97 8.47 -8.82
CA GLU A 235 14.87 9.16 -8.16
C GLU A 235 14.02 8.17 -7.36
N LEU A 236 13.46 8.63 -6.23
CA LEU A 236 12.51 7.87 -5.41
C LEU A 236 11.04 8.23 -5.70
N LEU A 237 10.80 9.19 -6.60
CA LEU A 237 9.47 9.72 -6.94
C LEU A 237 8.78 8.93 -8.04
#